data_a7f90626292aa5d294d44825f6e2433d
#
_entry.id   a7f90626292aa5d294d44825f6e2433d
#
_cell.length_a   1.000
_cell.length_b   1.000
_cell.length_c   1.000
_cell.angle_alpha   90.00
_cell.angle_beta   90.00
_cell.angle_gamma   90.00
#
_symmetry.space_group_name_H-M   'P 1'
#
loop_
_entity.id
_entity.type
_entity.pdbx_description
1 polymer ?
#
loop_
_entity_poly.entity_id
_entity_poly.type
_entity_poly.pdbx_seq_one_letter_code
_entity_poly.pdbx_strand_id
1 'polypeptide(L)'
;MSLEGKIASQGKAEARAFVTNNPLEKPPFEDYILVTQNSDPEISPLLYNAKGIITEVGGLMSHLAVVSREIKIPCITACENSYDELKTGYNLKIDATAKLNSRVGIEYDF
;
A
#
# COMPACT_ATOMS: atom_id res chain seq x y z
N MET A 1 8.47 12.57 -7.79
CA MET A 1 9.24 11.74 -6.85
C MET A 1 8.71 10.33 -6.88
N SER A 2 9.56 9.35 -6.66
CA SER A 2 9.15 7.96 -6.72
C SER A 2 9.88 7.11 -5.70
N LEU A 3 9.22 6.04 -5.30
CA LEU A 3 9.77 4.95 -4.51
C LEU A 3 9.59 3.67 -5.32
N GLU A 4 10.27 2.61 -4.93
CA GLU A 4 10.22 1.34 -5.65
C GLU A 4 9.96 0.19 -4.70
N GLY A 5 9.07 -0.70 -5.10
CA GLY A 5 8.77 -1.91 -4.36
C GLY A 5 8.44 -3.06 -5.29
N LYS A 6 7.90 -4.14 -4.74
CA LYS A 6 7.53 -5.33 -5.49
C LYS A 6 6.02 -5.53 -5.50
N ILE A 7 5.49 -5.95 -6.64
CA ILE A 7 4.06 -6.18 -6.80
C ILE A 7 3.67 -7.47 -6.09
N ALA A 8 2.82 -7.36 -5.08
CA ALA A 8 2.28 -8.50 -4.35
C ALA A 8 0.81 -8.75 -4.67
N SER A 9 0.12 -7.76 -5.22
CA SER A 9 -1.22 -7.88 -5.79
C SER A 9 -1.34 -6.88 -6.92
N GLN A 10 -1.88 -7.32 -8.04
CA GLN A 10 -1.98 -6.48 -9.24
C GLN A 10 -3.14 -5.51 -9.16
N GLY A 11 -3.01 -4.38 -9.85
CA GLY A 11 -4.06 -3.38 -9.96
C GLY A 11 -3.51 -1.98 -10.12
N LYS A 12 -4.42 -1.04 -10.28
CA LYS A 12 -4.10 0.39 -10.36
C LYS A 12 -4.86 1.14 -9.28
N ALA A 13 -4.22 2.13 -8.70
CA ALA A 13 -4.86 2.98 -7.71
C ALA A 13 -4.24 4.37 -7.75
N GLU A 14 -5.07 5.36 -7.52
CA GLU A 14 -4.64 6.74 -7.38
C GLU A 14 -5.48 7.37 -6.28
N ALA A 15 -4.84 7.74 -5.18
CA ALA A 15 -5.53 8.28 -4.02
C ALA A 15 -4.51 8.90 -3.08
N ARG A 16 -4.99 9.52 -2.01
CA ARG A 16 -4.11 10.08 -0.99
C ARG A 16 -3.57 9.01 -0.06
N ALA A 17 -2.37 9.22 0.41
CA ALA A 17 -1.73 8.34 1.37
C ALA A 17 -2.39 8.44 2.74
N PHE A 18 -2.60 7.31 3.39
CA PHE A 18 -2.95 7.22 4.80
C PHE A 18 -1.88 6.38 5.47
N VAL A 19 -0.94 7.04 6.16
CA VAL A 19 0.25 6.41 6.70
C VAL A 19 0.02 6.12 8.18
N THR A 20 -0.07 4.84 8.54
CA THR A 20 -0.29 4.45 9.92
C THR A 20 0.08 2.99 10.17
N ASN A 21 0.52 2.71 11.41
CA ASN A 21 0.62 1.35 11.94
C ASN A 21 -0.45 1.09 13.00
N ASN A 22 -1.33 2.04 13.24
CA ASN A 22 -2.33 1.94 14.29
C ASN A 22 -3.68 1.52 13.70
N PRO A 23 -4.16 0.28 13.99
CA PRO A 23 -5.42 -0.20 13.43
C PRO A 23 -6.65 0.57 13.90
N LEU A 24 -6.52 1.35 14.97
CA LEU A 24 -7.63 2.15 15.51
C LEU A 24 -7.71 3.55 14.94
N GLU A 25 -6.71 3.96 14.17
CA GLU A 25 -6.69 5.29 13.57
C GLU A 25 -7.71 5.35 12.43
N LYS A 26 -8.45 6.46 12.36
CA LYS A 26 -9.48 6.62 11.33
C LYS A 26 -8.89 7.33 10.12
N PRO A 27 -9.14 6.81 8.90
CA PRO A 27 -8.70 7.49 7.69
C PRO A 27 -9.35 8.87 7.58
N PRO A 28 -8.58 9.91 7.25
CA PRO A 28 -9.15 11.25 7.05
C PRO A 28 -9.81 11.43 5.68
N PHE A 29 -9.74 10.41 4.82
CA PHE A 29 -10.30 10.44 3.47
C PHE A 29 -11.15 9.21 3.22
N GLU A 30 -12.15 9.32 2.33
CA GLU A 30 -12.91 8.15 1.90
C GLU A 30 -12.06 7.23 1.00
N ASP A 31 -11.32 7.84 0.07
CA ASP A 31 -10.42 7.12 -0.83
C ASP A 31 -8.99 7.32 -0.36
N TYR A 32 -8.31 6.23 -0.08
CA TYR A 32 -6.93 6.30 0.38
C TYR A 32 -6.15 5.07 -0.04
N ILE A 33 -4.84 5.24 -0.12
CA ILE A 33 -3.90 4.15 -0.23
C ILE A 33 -3.24 4.01 1.14
N LEU A 34 -3.41 2.84 1.75
CA LEU A 34 -2.84 2.56 3.06
C LEU A 34 -1.34 2.38 2.95
N VAL A 35 -0.59 3.06 3.81
CA VAL A 35 0.86 2.90 3.90
C VAL A 35 1.19 2.45 5.31
N THR A 36 1.74 1.26 5.45
CA THR A 36 2.08 0.70 6.74
C THR A 36 3.47 0.09 6.70
N GLN A 37 4.11 -0.05 7.85
CA GLN A 37 5.46 -0.56 7.91
C GLN A 37 5.51 -2.07 7.75
N ASN A 38 4.67 -2.78 8.50
CA ASN A 38 4.64 -4.24 8.53
C ASN A 38 3.31 -4.78 8.02
N SER A 39 3.29 -6.05 7.64
CA SER A 39 2.06 -6.73 7.22
C SER A 39 1.34 -7.33 8.44
N ASP A 40 0.91 -6.47 9.36
CA ASP A 40 0.24 -6.87 10.59
C ASP A 40 -1.22 -7.21 10.33
N PRO A 41 -1.70 -8.42 10.70
CA PRO A 41 -3.11 -8.78 10.55
C PRO A 41 -4.09 -7.80 11.21
N GLU A 42 -3.70 -7.15 12.30
CA GLU A 42 -4.56 -6.20 13.00
C GLU A 42 -4.91 -4.97 12.15
N ILE A 43 -4.13 -4.65 11.13
CA ILE A 43 -4.38 -3.51 10.26
C ILE A 43 -5.44 -3.81 9.19
N SER A 44 -5.85 -5.07 9.04
CA SER A 44 -6.78 -5.51 7.99
C SER A 44 -8.07 -4.70 7.89
N PRO A 45 -8.70 -4.25 9.00
CA PRO A 45 -9.90 -3.43 8.87
C PRO A 45 -9.70 -2.16 8.05
N LEU A 46 -8.52 -1.56 8.07
CA LEU A 46 -8.22 -0.38 7.28
C LEU A 46 -8.00 -0.73 5.81
N LEU A 47 -7.64 -1.98 5.53
CA LEU A 47 -7.38 -2.42 4.17
C LEU A 47 -8.67 -2.58 3.34
N TYR A 48 -9.76 -3.02 3.97
CA TYR A 48 -10.99 -3.33 3.24
C TYR A 48 -11.60 -2.13 2.51
N ASN A 49 -11.35 -0.93 2.99
CA ASN A 49 -11.84 0.28 2.34
C ASN A 49 -10.76 1.04 1.56
N ALA A 50 -9.54 0.53 1.55
CA ALA A 50 -8.43 1.16 0.85
C ALA A 50 -8.51 0.90 -0.65
N LYS A 51 -7.95 1.80 -1.44
CA LYS A 51 -7.80 1.61 -2.88
C LYS A 51 -6.55 0.81 -3.23
N GLY A 52 -5.62 0.71 -2.30
CA GLY A 52 -4.39 -0.04 -2.43
C GLY A 52 -3.61 0.01 -1.14
N ILE A 53 -2.51 -0.72 -1.10
CA ILE A 53 -1.64 -0.74 0.08
C ILE A 53 -0.17 -0.80 -0.31
N ILE A 54 0.64 -0.10 0.47
CA ILE A 54 2.10 -0.12 0.36
C ILE A 54 2.66 -0.54 1.71
N THR A 55 3.54 -1.54 1.72
CA THR A 55 4.23 -1.96 2.95
C THR A 55 5.74 -1.88 2.75
N GLU A 56 6.48 -1.48 3.81
CA GLU A 56 7.94 -1.53 3.78
C GLU A 56 8.45 -2.95 3.84
N VAL A 57 7.85 -3.75 4.69
CA VAL A 57 8.28 -5.13 4.98
C VAL A 57 7.14 -6.07 4.64
N GLY A 58 7.48 -7.18 4.04
CA GLY A 58 6.51 -8.19 3.67
C GLY A 58 6.90 -8.84 2.36
N GLY A 59 6.09 -9.76 1.91
CA GLY A 59 6.29 -10.48 0.66
C GLY A 59 4.99 -11.01 0.13
N LEU A 60 5.06 -11.85 -0.91
CA LEU A 60 3.88 -12.38 -1.59
C LEU A 60 2.94 -13.16 -0.67
N MET A 61 3.49 -13.78 0.36
CA MET A 61 2.73 -14.62 1.29
C MET A 61 2.40 -13.91 2.59
N SER A 62 2.72 -12.64 2.72
CA SER A 62 2.35 -11.87 3.90
C SER A 62 0.84 -11.73 4.00
N HIS A 63 0.32 -11.55 5.22
CA HIS A 63 -1.12 -11.50 5.45
C HIS A 63 -1.83 -10.44 4.58
N LEU A 64 -1.30 -9.22 4.58
CA LEU A 64 -1.95 -8.13 3.83
C LEU A 64 -1.83 -8.33 2.32
N ALA A 65 -0.78 -8.96 1.83
CA ALA A 65 -0.65 -9.30 0.42
C ALA A 65 -1.72 -10.32 0.00
N VAL A 66 -1.93 -11.35 0.82
CA VAL A 66 -2.95 -12.37 0.55
C VAL A 66 -4.34 -11.74 0.55
N VAL A 67 -4.65 -10.93 1.56
CA VAL A 67 -5.95 -10.25 1.65
C VAL A 67 -6.15 -9.31 0.46
N SER A 68 -5.11 -8.57 0.07
CA SER A 68 -5.20 -7.65 -1.07
C SER A 68 -5.57 -8.39 -2.36
N ARG A 69 -4.98 -9.56 -2.58
CA ARG A 69 -5.36 -10.37 -3.76
C ARG A 69 -6.81 -10.85 -3.68
N GLU A 70 -7.28 -11.21 -2.49
CA GLU A 70 -8.66 -11.66 -2.30
C GLU A 70 -9.67 -10.55 -2.59
N ILE A 71 -9.40 -9.33 -2.13
CA ILE A 71 -10.31 -8.19 -2.35
C ILE A 71 -9.97 -7.40 -3.62
N LYS A 72 -8.96 -7.84 -4.37
CA LYS A 72 -8.60 -7.31 -5.69
C LYS A 72 -8.17 -5.85 -5.70
N ILE A 73 -7.32 -5.49 -4.76
CA ILE A 73 -6.68 -4.17 -4.75
C ILE A 73 -5.16 -4.34 -4.93
N PRO A 74 -4.47 -3.34 -5.49
CA PRO A 74 -3.02 -3.43 -5.65
C PRO A 74 -2.31 -3.40 -4.29
N CYS A 75 -1.25 -4.20 -4.18
CA CYS A 75 -0.40 -4.24 -3.01
C CYS A 75 1.05 -4.20 -3.47
N ILE A 76 1.80 -3.23 -2.94
CA ILE A 76 3.24 -3.10 -3.18
C ILE A 76 3.95 -3.40 -1.87
N THR A 77 4.82 -4.39 -1.87
CA THR A 77 5.60 -4.79 -0.69
C THR A 77 7.07 -4.47 -0.88
N ALA A 78 7.85 -4.65 0.18
CA ALA A 78 9.29 -4.40 0.16
C ALA A 78 9.62 -3.01 -0.40
N CYS A 79 8.77 -2.03 -0.10
CA CYS A 79 8.96 -0.66 -0.53
C CYS A 79 9.78 0.08 0.53
N GLU A 80 11.08 -0.02 0.42
CA GLU A 80 12.02 0.49 1.40
C GLU A 80 11.82 1.99 1.64
N ASN A 81 11.81 2.40 2.91
CA ASN A 81 11.63 3.77 3.37
C ASN A 81 10.25 4.38 3.11
N SER A 82 9.28 3.62 2.61
CA SER A 82 7.98 4.18 2.28
C SER A 82 7.25 4.75 3.50
N TYR A 83 7.37 4.10 4.64
CA TYR A 83 6.69 4.55 5.85
C TYR A 83 7.21 5.91 6.34
N ASP A 84 8.51 6.15 6.19
CA ASP A 84 9.13 7.41 6.61
C ASP A 84 8.99 8.52 5.56
N GLU A 85 9.10 8.18 4.28
CA GLU A 85 9.07 9.17 3.21
C GLU A 85 7.67 9.63 2.83
N LEU A 86 6.70 8.72 2.85
CA LEU A 86 5.34 9.08 2.52
C LEU A 86 4.63 9.63 3.75
N LYS A 87 3.86 10.69 3.56
CA LYS A 87 3.10 11.31 4.64
C LYS A 87 1.62 11.30 4.30
N THR A 88 0.79 11.19 5.32
CA THR A 88 -0.66 11.23 5.14
C THR A 88 -1.05 12.49 4.38
N GLY A 89 -1.84 12.31 3.32
CA GLY A 89 -2.27 13.40 2.46
C GLY A 89 -1.49 13.55 1.17
N TYR A 90 -0.33 12.91 1.04
CA TYR A 90 0.42 12.91 -0.23
C TYR A 90 -0.41 12.20 -1.31
N ASN A 91 -0.31 12.68 -2.53
CA ASN A 91 -0.96 12.02 -3.67
C ASN A 91 -0.10 10.85 -4.11
N LEU A 92 -0.70 9.67 -4.20
CA LEU A 92 0.00 8.44 -4.60
C LEU A 92 -0.63 7.88 -5.86
N LYS A 93 0.21 7.32 -6.72
CA LYS A 93 -0.23 6.61 -7.91
C LYS A 93 0.49 5.27 -8.00
N ILE A 94 -0.27 4.19 -8.06
CA ILE A 94 0.22 2.83 -8.21
C ILE A 94 -0.26 2.28 -9.55
N ASP A 95 0.66 1.78 -10.36
CA ASP A 95 0.35 1.04 -11.57
C ASP A 95 1.05 -0.31 -11.48
N ALA A 96 0.39 -1.28 -10.86
CA ALA A 96 0.94 -2.60 -10.55
C ALA A 96 0.35 -3.64 -11.51
N THR A 97 0.52 -3.44 -12.82
CA THR A 97 -0.05 -4.31 -13.83
C THR A 97 0.91 -5.37 -14.37
N ALA A 98 2.18 -5.30 -14.00
CA ALA A 98 3.17 -6.31 -14.36
C ALA A 98 3.00 -7.57 -13.49
N LYS A 99 3.86 -8.56 -13.71
CA LYS A 99 3.80 -9.84 -12.98
C LYS A 99 4.00 -9.66 -11.48
N LEU A 100 3.44 -10.58 -10.71
CA LEU A 100 3.70 -10.65 -9.28
C LEU A 100 5.21 -10.75 -9.02
N ASN A 101 5.66 -10.12 -7.98
CA ASN A 101 7.06 -10.02 -7.55
C ASN A 101 7.95 -9.20 -8.48
N SER A 102 7.39 -8.56 -9.51
CA SER A 102 8.14 -7.59 -10.32
C SER A 102 8.34 -6.29 -9.55
N ARG A 103 9.40 -5.58 -9.89
CA ARG A 103 9.62 -4.25 -9.33
C ARG A 103 8.73 -3.23 -10.02
N VAL A 104 8.25 -2.28 -9.26
CA VAL A 104 7.42 -1.19 -9.78
C VAL A 104 7.70 0.08 -8.99
N GLY A 105 7.60 1.22 -9.67
CA GLY A 105 7.70 2.52 -9.03
C GLY A 105 6.36 2.99 -8.53
N ILE A 106 6.39 3.70 -7.41
CA ILE A 106 5.22 4.39 -6.87
C ILE A 106 5.50 5.88 -7.06
N GLU A 107 4.64 6.55 -7.81
CA GLU A 107 4.75 8.00 -7.98
C GLU A 107 4.03 8.70 -6.86
N TYR A 108 4.63 9.75 -6.33
CA TYR A 108 4.00 10.54 -5.29
C TYR A 108 4.39 12.00 -5.37
N ASP A 109 3.51 12.86 -4.88
CA ASP A 109 3.78 14.28 -4.69
C ASP A 109 3.00 14.80 -3.47
N PHE A 110 3.31 16.02 -3.11
CA PHE A 110 2.74 16.62 -1.89
C PHE A 110 1.32 17.12 -2.11
#